data_8bbb90215468d2aed4d87a20e7d9ac46
#
_entry.id   8bbb90215468d2aed4d87a20e7d9ac46
#
_cell.length_a   1.000
_cell.length_b   1.000
_cell.length_c   1.000
_cell.angle_alpha   90.00
_cell.angle_beta   90.00
_cell.angle_gamma   90.00
#
_symmetry.space_group_name_H-M   'P 1'
#
loop_
_entity.id
_entity.type
_entity.pdbx_description
1 polymer ?
#
loop_
_entity_poly.entity_id
_entity_poly.type
_entity_poly.pdbx_seq_one_letter_code
_entity_poly.pdbx_strand_id
1 'polypeptide(L)'
;RFVKQVYSSHMVKPRVAVCVPAAITGIESDAVVEAVVAAGARQVYLIDEPIAAALGSGIDITQPDGRMIIDIGGGTTDIAVLSLGGKVKATSVRVAGNHYDEEILKHVRNKYSIAIGQRTAEELKKHVACCPQKTDFHETMEIKGRSLLTGLPVRVNVSTDDLYEPVMMLSEQIGTAAHQVLEKTPPELAGDIYRNGVMLTGGGAQLHGLTEYLAQELKVEVTVSPDPVNCVALGTAMSLGIGDKLETGFTDATPRIGRR
;
A
#
# COMPACT_ATOMS: atom_id res chain seq x y z
N ARG A 1 -20.62 1.67 9.33
CA ARG A 1 -21.46 0.64 8.70
C ARG A 1 -20.84 -0.75 8.86
N PHE A 2 -19.57 -0.97 8.50
CA PHE A 2 -18.89 -2.29 8.58
C PHE A 2 -18.83 -2.83 10.00
N VAL A 3 -18.41 -2.04 10.99
CA VAL A 3 -18.34 -2.48 12.40
C VAL A 3 -19.71 -2.98 12.87
N LYS A 4 -20.80 -2.30 12.50
CA LYS A 4 -22.17 -2.73 12.84
C LYS A 4 -22.63 -3.99 12.11
N GLN A 5 -22.07 -4.30 10.92
CA GLN A 5 -22.40 -5.52 10.19
C GLN A 5 -21.70 -6.75 10.77
N VAL A 6 -20.47 -6.58 11.23
CA VAL A 6 -19.65 -7.68 11.79
C VAL A 6 -20.03 -7.96 13.25
N TYR A 7 -20.44 -6.90 13.97
CA TYR A 7 -20.74 -7.00 15.39
C TYR A 7 -22.24 -6.84 15.68
N SER A 8 -22.89 -7.95 15.96
CA SER A 8 -24.35 -8.02 16.23
C SER A 8 -24.71 -8.20 17.71
N SER A 9 -23.74 -8.43 18.63
CA SER A 9 -24.00 -8.61 20.05
C SER A 9 -24.12 -7.29 20.80
N HIS A 10 -25.14 -7.16 21.63
CA HIS A 10 -25.39 -5.94 22.42
C HIS A 10 -24.84 -6.01 23.86
N MET A 11 -24.37 -7.18 24.31
CA MET A 11 -23.96 -7.37 25.70
C MET A 11 -22.53 -6.92 26.03
N VAL A 12 -21.60 -7.03 25.10
CA VAL A 12 -20.20 -6.59 25.33
C VAL A 12 -19.75 -5.73 24.14
N LYS A 13 -19.37 -4.50 24.41
CA LYS A 13 -18.84 -3.61 23.36
C LYS A 13 -17.42 -4.06 22.95
N PRO A 14 -17.09 -4.10 21.65
CA PRO A 14 -15.81 -4.60 21.16
C PRO A 14 -14.65 -3.64 21.42
N ARG A 15 -13.43 -4.21 21.45
CA ARG A 15 -12.18 -3.50 21.22
C ARG A 15 -11.94 -3.47 19.71
N VAL A 16 -11.60 -2.31 19.15
CA VAL A 16 -11.43 -2.14 17.71
C VAL A 16 -10.05 -1.54 17.43
N ALA A 17 -9.24 -2.23 16.64
CA ALA A 17 -8.04 -1.65 16.06
C ALA A 17 -8.37 -1.12 14.66
N VAL A 18 -7.85 0.05 14.33
CA VAL A 18 -8.02 0.68 13.03
C VAL A 18 -6.65 1.04 12.50
N CYS A 19 -6.39 0.62 11.27
CA CYS A 19 -5.18 1.00 10.55
C CYS A 19 -5.35 2.42 10.01
N VAL A 20 -4.29 3.20 10.12
CA VAL A 20 -4.25 4.59 9.64
C VAL A 20 -2.91 4.84 8.92
N PRO A 21 -2.89 5.69 7.89
CA PRO A 21 -1.64 6.08 7.22
C PRO A 21 -0.63 6.67 8.21
N ALA A 22 0.65 6.41 7.99
CA ALA A 22 1.72 6.92 8.86
C ALA A 22 1.80 8.45 8.94
N ALA A 23 1.25 9.15 7.95
CA ALA A 23 1.22 10.61 7.86
C ALA A 23 -0.17 11.21 8.16
N ILE A 24 -1.05 10.48 8.88
CA ILE A 24 -2.38 10.97 9.26
C ILE A 24 -2.28 12.20 10.16
N THR A 25 -3.12 13.21 9.91
CA THR A 25 -3.23 14.38 10.77
C THR A 25 -4.02 14.08 12.05
N GLY A 26 -3.81 14.87 13.12
CA GLY A 26 -4.57 14.72 14.36
C GLY A 26 -6.09 14.82 14.15
N ILE A 27 -6.54 15.75 13.29
CA ILE A 27 -7.97 15.94 12.99
C ILE A 27 -8.55 14.70 12.29
N GLU A 28 -7.84 14.13 11.32
CA GLU A 28 -8.28 12.92 10.64
C GLU A 28 -8.31 11.72 11.59
N SER A 29 -7.30 11.60 12.45
CA SER A 29 -7.23 10.58 13.50
C SER A 29 -8.43 10.68 14.44
N ASP A 30 -8.74 11.87 14.95
CA ASP A 30 -9.90 12.11 15.83
C ASP A 30 -11.21 11.75 15.13
N ALA A 31 -11.38 12.11 13.87
CA ALA A 31 -12.58 11.77 13.09
C ALA A 31 -12.76 10.25 12.93
N VAL A 32 -11.65 9.51 12.71
CA VAL A 32 -11.67 8.04 12.67
C VAL A 32 -12.10 7.46 14.01
N VAL A 33 -11.51 7.94 15.11
CA VAL A 33 -11.84 7.50 16.48
C VAL A 33 -13.31 7.76 16.80
N GLU A 34 -13.81 8.98 16.54
CA GLU A 34 -15.22 9.34 16.76
C GLU A 34 -16.17 8.44 15.97
N ALA A 35 -15.86 8.16 14.70
CA ALA A 35 -16.67 7.29 13.86
C ALA A 35 -16.74 5.85 14.40
N VAL A 36 -15.63 5.33 14.94
CA VAL A 36 -15.55 3.98 15.51
C VAL A 36 -16.27 3.89 16.85
N VAL A 37 -16.14 4.91 17.71
CA VAL A 37 -16.89 5.01 18.99
C VAL A 37 -18.38 5.11 18.71
N ALA A 38 -18.80 5.96 17.75
CA ALA A 38 -20.20 6.09 17.35
C ALA A 38 -20.77 4.79 16.75
N ALA A 39 -19.91 3.92 16.18
CA ALA A 39 -20.27 2.59 15.74
C ALA A 39 -20.46 1.58 16.88
N GLY A 40 -20.08 1.93 18.13
CA GLY A 40 -20.31 1.11 19.33
C GLY A 40 -19.06 0.49 19.95
N ALA A 41 -17.85 0.86 19.52
CA ALA A 41 -16.62 0.40 20.15
C ALA A 41 -16.50 0.88 21.60
N ARG A 42 -15.94 -0.02 22.46
CA ARG A 42 -15.59 0.33 23.86
C ARG A 42 -14.19 0.92 23.95
N GLN A 43 -13.28 0.38 23.18
CA GLN A 43 -11.89 0.83 23.07
C GLN A 43 -11.49 0.92 21.61
N VAL A 44 -10.73 1.94 21.28
CA VAL A 44 -10.24 2.20 19.94
C VAL A 44 -8.71 2.29 19.98
N TYR A 45 -8.07 1.45 19.19
CA TYR A 45 -6.63 1.48 19.00
C TYR A 45 -6.34 1.91 17.56
N LEU A 46 -5.38 2.79 17.39
CA LEU A 46 -4.84 3.15 16.08
C LEU A 46 -3.52 2.45 15.87
N ILE A 47 -3.32 1.90 14.70
CA ILE A 47 -2.05 1.31 14.27
C ILE A 47 -1.62 1.94 12.95
N ASP A 48 -0.34 2.27 12.83
CA ASP A 48 0.23 2.78 11.60
C ASP A 48 0.31 1.70 10.51
N GLU A 49 -0.05 2.07 9.29
CA GLU A 49 -0.15 1.18 8.13
C GLU A 49 1.14 0.36 7.88
N PRO A 50 2.36 0.93 7.88
CA PRO A 50 3.57 0.13 7.67
C PRO A 50 3.86 -0.85 8.81
N ILE A 51 3.46 -0.56 10.05
CA ILE A 51 3.60 -1.49 11.17
C ILE A 51 2.61 -2.65 11.00
N ALA A 52 1.36 -2.34 10.68
CA ALA A 52 0.37 -3.37 10.38
C ALA A 52 0.79 -4.25 9.19
N ALA A 53 1.28 -3.63 8.11
CA ALA A 53 1.78 -4.35 6.95
C ALA A 53 2.92 -5.30 7.30
N ALA A 54 3.89 -4.87 8.11
CA ALA A 54 5.00 -5.70 8.56
C ALA A 54 4.53 -6.89 9.41
N LEU A 55 3.66 -6.65 10.38
CA LEU A 55 3.09 -7.72 11.22
C LEU A 55 2.33 -8.74 10.39
N GLY A 56 1.49 -8.27 9.47
CA GLY A 56 0.68 -9.14 8.62
C GLY A 56 1.49 -9.92 7.58
N SER A 57 2.67 -9.43 7.19
CA SER A 57 3.62 -10.18 6.35
C SER A 57 4.50 -11.14 7.14
N GLY A 58 4.33 -11.21 8.46
CA GLY A 58 5.09 -12.13 9.33
C GLY A 58 6.48 -11.63 9.73
N ILE A 59 6.78 -10.35 9.52
CA ILE A 59 8.04 -9.75 9.96
C ILE A 59 7.99 -9.50 11.46
N ASP A 60 8.98 -10.03 12.20
CA ASP A 60 9.19 -9.68 13.60
C ASP A 60 9.95 -8.37 13.69
N ILE A 61 9.21 -7.30 13.96
CA ILE A 61 9.78 -5.94 14.10
C ILE A 61 10.26 -5.64 15.52
N THR A 62 10.09 -6.55 16.48
CA THR A 62 10.54 -6.33 17.87
C THR A 62 12.04 -6.53 18.05
N GLN A 63 12.69 -7.13 17.06
CA GLN A 63 14.14 -7.34 17.06
C GLN A 63 14.90 -6.04 16.80
N PRO A 64 16.17 -5.95 17.25
CA PRO A 64 16.99 -4.75 17.08
C PRO A 64 17.59 -4.60 15.67
N ASP A 65 17.14 -5.35 14.69
CA ASP A 65 17.58 -5.28 13.30
C ASP A 65 16.65 -4.41 12.44
N GLY A 66 17.23 -3.77 11.42
CA GLY A 66 16.49 -2.95 10.47
C GLY A 66 15.65 -3.79 9.52
N ARG A 67 14.36 -3.47 9.41
CA ARG A 67 13.41 -4.06 8.45
C ARG A 67 12.78 -2.97 7.61
N MET A 68 12.85 -3.11 6.30
CA MET A 68 12.20 -2.16 5.40
C MET A 68 10.96 -2.78 4.76
N ILE A 69 9.88 -2.01 4.75
CA ILE A 69 8.63 -2.38 4.13
C ILE A 69 8.16 -1.27 3.19
N ILE A 70 7.56 -1.67 2.07
CA ILE A 70 6.91 -0.78 1.10
C ILE A 70 5.50 -1.33 0.88
N ASP A 71 4.51 -0.63 1.40
CA ASP A 71 3.10 -0.96 1.21
C ASP A 71 2.50 -0.13 0.10
N ILE A 72 2.13 -0.77 -1.01
CA ILE A 72 1.60 -0.11 -2.20
C ILE A 72 0.10 -0.37 -2.26
N GLY A 73 -0.65 0.54 -1.67
CA GLY A 73 -2.11 0.48 -1.61
C GLY A 73 -2.81 0.95 -2.90
N GLY A 74 -4.06 1.40 -2.75
CA GLY A 74 -4.83 2.01 -3.84
C GLY A 74 -4.50 3.49 -4.05
N GLY A 75 -4.38 4.27 -2.98
CA GLY A 75 -4.19 5.73 -3.01
C GLY A 75 -2.80 6.21 -2.61
N THR A 76 -2.11 5.47 -1.74
CA THR A 76 -0.80 5.82 -1.19
C THR A 76 0.16 4.64 -1.28
N THR A 77 1.45 4.95 -1.32
CA THR A 77 2.53 4.02 -1.05
C THR A 77 3.22 4.48 0.22
N ASP A 78 3.18 3.64 1.24
CA ASP A 78 3.79 3.87 2.54
C ASP A 78 5.09 3.09 2.65
N ILE A 79 6.19 3.80 2.92
CA ILE A 79 7.54 3.25 2.94
C ILE A 79 8.10 3.50 4.33
N ALA A 80 8.55 2.44 5.01
CA ALA A 80 9.11 2.58 6.35
C ALA A 80 10.27 1.64 6.61
N VAL A 81 11.19 2.11 7.45
CA VAL A 81 12.20 1.32 8.15
C VAL A 81 11.75 1.17 9.60
N LEU A 82 11.69 -0.07 10.04
CA LEU A 82 11.20 -0.49 11.35
C LEU A 82 12.33 -1.19 12.12
N SER A 83 12.36 -1.01 13.43
CA SER A 83 13.28 -1.70 14.36
C SER A 83 12.76 -1.54 15.79
N LEU A 84 13.03 -2.50 16.66
CA LEU A 84 12.67 -2.45 18.09
C LEU A 84 11.19 -2.10 18.34
N GLY A 85 10.29 -2.64 17.54
CA GLY A 85 8.85 -2.40 17.69
C GLY A 85 8.37 -1.02 17.27
N GLY A 86 9.20 -0.24 16.57
CA GLY A 86 8.85 1.12 16.19
C GLY A 86 9.31 1.54 14.79
N LYS A 87 8.90 2.75 14.40
CA LYS A 87 9.33 3.39 13.15
C LYS A 87 10.62 4.15 13.37
N VAL A 88 11.66 3.82 12.60
CA VAL A 88 12.93 4.56 12.54
C VAL A 88 12.83 5.70 11.53
N LYS A 89 12.33 5.38 10.33
CA LYS A 89 12.11 6.33 9.25
C LYS A 89 10.89 5.90 8.44
N ALA A 90 10.08 6.86 8.03
CA ALA A 90 8.93 6.58 7.17
C ALA A 90 8.64 7.78 6.25
N THR A 91 8.02 7.47 5.12
CA THR A 91 7.42 8.44 4.21
C THR A 91 6.18 7.84 3.57
N SER A 92 5.27 8.69 3.12
CA SER A 92 4.10 8.29 2.34
C SER A 92 4.07 9.13 1.06
N VAL A 93 3.87 8.49 -0.07
CA VAL A 93 3.73 9.16 -1.36
C VAL A 93 2.37 8.86 -1.98
N ARG A 94 1.80 9.86 -2.65
CA ARG A 94 0.50 9.73 -3.33
C ARG A 94 0.69 9.18 -4.74
N VAL A 95 1.33 8.01 -4.82
CA VAL A 95 1.50 7.23 -6.06
C VAL A 95 1.22 5.78 -5.68
N ALA A 96 0.15 5.20 -6.24
CA ALA A 96 -0.29 3.85 -5.91
C ALA A 96 -1.24 3.30 -6.98
N GLY A 97 -1.90 2.20 -6.73
CA GLY A 97 -2.69 1.44 -7.70
C GLY A 97 -3.69 2.27 -8.54
N ASN A 98 -4.38 3.23 -7.92
CA ASN A 98 -5.35 4.09 -8.63
C ASN A 98 -4.65 5.06 -9.60
N HIS A 99 -3.45 5.52 -9.27
CA HIS A 99 -2.68 6.42 -10.14
C HIS A 99 -2.21 5.70 -11.41
N TYR A 100 -1.84 4.42 -11.30
CA TYR A 100 -1.56 3.60 -12.50
C TYR A 100 -2.80 3.48 -13.38
N ASP A 101 -3.99 3.26 -12.80
CA ASP A 101 -5.23 3.20 -13.56
C ASP A 101 -5.52 4.52 -14.28
N GLU A 102 -5.32 5.66 -13.61
CA GLU A 102 -5.52 7.00 -14.18
C GLU A 102 -4.54 7.29 -15.33
N GLU A 103 -3.26 6.95 -15.17
CA GLU A 103 -2.28 7.16 -16.22
C GLU A 103 -2.51 6.21 -17.41
N ILE A 104 -2.92 4.97 -17.18
CA ILE A 104 -3.33 4.05 -18.25
C ILE A 104 -4.55 4.62 -19.00
N LEU A 105 -5.55 5.14 -18.29
CA LEU A 105 -6.71 5.81 -18.91
C LEU A 105 -6.29 6.96 -19.83
N LYS A 106 -5.42 7.82 -19.34
CA LYS A 106 -4.89 8.97 -20.09
C LYS A 106 -4.08 8.52 -21.31
N HIS A 107 -3.23 7.51 -21.12
CA HIS A 107 -2.39 6.98 -22.20
C HIS A 107 -3.23 6.36 -23.32
N VAL A 108 -4.19 5.48 -22.98
CA VAL A 108 -5.11 4.87 -23.98
C VAL A 108 -5.92 5.94 -24.70
N ARG A 109 -6.41 6.94 -23.98
CA ARG A 109 -7.12 8.07 -24.58
C ARG A 109 -6.27 8.83 -25.60
N ASN A 110 -5.03 9.13 -25.24
CA ASN A 110 -4.14 9.93 -26.07
C ASN A 110 -3.64 9.14 -27.28
N LYS A 111 -3.23 7.88 -27.07
CA LYS A 111 -2.63 7.05 -28.12
C LYS A 111 -3.66 6.55 -29.12
N TYR A 112 -4.82 6.12 -28.67
CA TYR A 112 -5.82 5.45 -29.50
C TYR A 112 -7.06 6.30 -29.78
N SER A 113 -7.17 7.48 -29.17
CA SER A 113 -8.39 8.32 -29.23
C SER A 113 -9.65 7.59 -28.80
N ILE A 114 -9.54 6.76 -27.74
CA ILE A 114 -10.63 5.94 -27.21
C ILE A 114 -10.83 6.26 -25.73
N ALA A 115 -12.10 6.40 -25.33
CA ALA A 115 -12.49 6.45 -23.92
C ALA A 115 -12.82 5.04 -23.42
N ILE A 116 -12.15 4.64 -22.34
CA ILE A 116 -12.40 3.39 -21.59
C ILE A 116 -12.83 3.70 -20.16
N GLY A 117 -13.41 2.73 -19.47
CA GLY A 117 -13.79 2.84 -18.06
C GLY A 117 -12.64 2.45 -17.12
N GLN A 118 -12.77 2.87 -15.86
CA GLN A 118 -11.75 2.59 -14.82
C GLN A 118 -11.50 1.09 -14.63
N ARG A 119 -12.53 0.28 -14.66
CA ARG A 119 -12.39 -1.17 -14.59
C ARG A 119 -11.53 -1.75 -15.72
N THR A 120 -11.66 -1.23 -16.94
CA THR A 120 -10.84 -1.67 -18.08
C THR A 120 -9.37 -1.26 -17.88
N ALA A 121 -9.10 -0.08 -17.30
CA ALA A 121 -7.75 0.34 -16.97
C ALA A 121 -7.15 -0.54 -15.88
N GLU A 122 -7.91 -0.89 -14.84
CA GLU A 122 -7.47 -1.81 -13.80
C GLU A 122 -7.16 -3.21 -14.35
N GLU A 123 -7.97 -3.72 -15.28
CA GLU A 123 -7.69 -5.00 -15.96
C GLU A 123 -6.40 -4.92 -16.81
N LEU A 124 -6.19 -3.81 -17.53
CA LEU A 124 -4.93 -3.57 -18.26
C LEU A 124 -3.73 -3.53 -17.29
N LYS A 125 -3.85 -2.84 -16.17
CA LYS A 125 -2.81 -2.81 -15.15
C LYS A 125 -2.48 -4.21 -14.64
N LYS A 126 -3.47 -5.03 -14.35
CA LYS A 126 -3.28 -6.36 -13.76
C LYS A 126 -2.71 -7.39 -14.74
N HIS A 127 -3.07 -7.29 -16.01
CA HIS A 127 -2.77 -8.35 -16.98
C HIS A 127 -1.78 -7.97 -18.07
N VAL A 128 -1.57 -6.69 -18.32
CA VAL A 128 -0.75 -6.21 -19.44
C VAL A 128 0.38 -5.30 -18.99
N ALA A 129 0.15 -4.49 -17.95
CA ALA A 129 1.17 -3.55 -17.48
C ALA A 129 2.33 -4.29 -16.81
N CYS A 130 3.55 -3.86 -17.12
CA CYS A 130 4.77 -4.45 -16.59
C CYS A 130 5.87 -3.38 -16.49
N CYS A 131 6.67 -3.44 -15.41
CA CYS A 131 7.92 -2.69 -15.35
C CYS A 131 8.96 -3.32 -16.30
N PRO A 132 9.78 -2.50 -16.96
CA PRO A 132 10.65 -2.95 -18.06
C PRO A 132 11.73 -3.96 -17.70
N GLN A 133 12.05 -4.11 -16.42
CA GLN A 133 13.06 -5.06 -15.95
C GLN A 133 12.65 -6.52 -16.15
N LYS A 134 11.35 -6.76 -16.36
CA LYS A 134 10.85 -8.10 -16.70
C LYS A 134 10.71 -8.25 -18.21
N THR A 135 11.81 -8.56 -18.86
CA THR A 135 11.93 -8.58 -20.34
C THR A 135 11.26 -9.76 -21.03
N ASP A 136 10.83 -10.78 -20.29
CA ASP A 136 10.12 -11.96 -20.77
C ASP A 136 8.59 -11.83 -20.70
N PHE A 137 8.08 -10.69 -20.25
CA PHE A 137 6.65 -10.42 -20.11
C PHE A 137 6.14 -9.56 -21.28
N HIS A 138 5.43 -10.20 -22.21
CA HIS A 138 4.82 -9.56 -23.38
C HIS A 138 3.38 -10.02 -23.54
N GLU A 139 2.47 -9.25 -22.99
CA GLU A 139 1.03 -9.53 -23.03
C GLU A 139 0.30 -8.52 -23.91
N THR A 140 -0.84 -8.95 -24.43
CA THR A 140 -1.73 -8.10 -25.22
C THR A 140 -3.18 -8.39 -24.85
N MET A 141 -3.98 -7.33 -24.67
CA MET A 141 -5.40 -7.46 -24.35
C MET A 141 -6.26 -6.63 -25.30
N GLU A 142 -7.29 -7.28 -25.88
CA GLU A 142 -8.35 -6.56 -26.60
C GLU A 142 -9.25 -5.82 -25.62
N ILE A 143 -9.32 -4.51 -25.73
CA ILE A 143 -10.21 -3.67 -24.94
C ILE A 143 -11.33 -3.09 -25.80
N LYS A 144 -12.45 -2.79 -25.16
CA LYS A 144 -13.62 -2.14 -25.77
C LYS A 144 -13.77 -0.74 -25.19
N GLY A 145 -14.06 0.22 -26.06
CA GLY A 145 -14.27 1.60 -25.64
C GLY A 145 -15.12 2.36 -26.64
N ARG A 146 -15.23 3.67 -26.41
CA ARG A 146 -15.93 4.59 -27.32
C ARG A 146 -14.89 5.46 -28.03
N SER A 147 -14.92 5.44 -29.35
CA SER A 147 -14.08 6.34 -30.15
C SER A 147 -14.40 7.80 -29.83
N LEU A 148 -13.39 8.59 -29.56
CA LEU A 148 -13.54 10.05 -29.34
C LEU A 148 -13.72 10.82 -30.65
N LEU A 149 -13.35 10.20 -31.77
CA LEU A 149 -13.48 10.80 -33.11
C LEU A 149 -14.88 10.59 -33.69
N THR A 150 -15.43 9.38 -33.55
CA THR A 150 -16.70 9.00 -34.19
C THR A 150 -17.88 8.86 -33.21
N GLY A 151 -17.59 8.78 -31.90
CA GLY A 151 -18.57 8.49 -30.86
C GLY A 151 -19.04 7.03 -30.79
N LEU A 152 -18.60 6.17 -31.72
CA LEU A 152 -19.05 4.79 -31.84
C LEU A 152 -18.22 3.82 -30.98
N PRO A 153 -18.80 2.65 -30.62
CA PRO A 153 -18.05 1.57 -30.00
C PRO A 153 -16.93 1.05 -30.90
N VAL A 154 -15.75 0.84 -30.31
CA VAL A 154 -14.58 0.33 -31.01
C VAL A 154 -13.83 -0.68 -30.14
N ARG A 155 -12.98 -1.49 -30.78
CA ARG A 155 -12.04 -2.39 -30.13
C ARG A 155 -10.62 -2.05 -30.54
N VAL A 156 -9.67 -2.21 -29.62
CA VAL A 156 -8.24 -2.09 -29.89
C VAL A 156 -7.48 -3.07 -29.03
N ASN A 157 -6.33 -3.52 -29.53
CA ASN A 157 -5.37 -4.30 -28.76
C ASN A 157 -4.39 -3.34 -28.10
N VAL A 158 -4.17 -3.53 -26.80
CA VAL A 158 -3.17 -2.81 -26.01
C VAL A 158 -2.14 -3.82 -25.53
N SER A 159 -0.88 -3.54 -25.81
CA SER A 159 0.26 -4.40 -25.45
C SER A 159 1.00 -3.87 -24.22
N THR A 160 1.88 -4.72 -23.67
CA THR A 160 2.82 -4.33 -22.61
C THR A 160 3.67 -3.13 -23.01
N ASP A 161 4.18 -3.13 -24.26
CA ASP A 161 5.01 -2.04 -24.77
C ASP A 161 4.26 -0.70 -24.83
N ASP A 162 2.95 -0.74 -25.07
CA ASP A 162 2.10 0.45 -25.05
C ASP A 162 2.01 1.09 -23.68
N LEU A 163 2.08 0.31 -22.62
CA LEU A 163 1.94 0.75 -21.24
C LEU A 163 3.28 1.02 -20.54
N TYR A 164 4.39 0.86 -21.25
CA TYR A 164 5.73 1.07 -20.70
C TYR A 164 5.89 2.44 -20.04
N GLU A 165 5.63 3.51 -20.79
CA GLU A 165 5.88 4.88 -20.35
C GLU A 165 5.07 5.27 -19.09
N PRO A 166 3.72 5.09 -19.06
CA PRO A 166 2.94 5.45 -17.89
C PRO A 166 3.28 4.59 -16.65
N VAL A 167 3.63 3.32 -16.83
CA VAL A 167 4.02 2.43 -15.72
C VAL A 167 5.37 2.85 -15.15
N MET A 168 6.36 3.09 -16.02
CA MET A 168 7.71 3.45 -15.59
C MET A 168 7.74 4.77 -14.85
N MET A 169 7.06 5.79 -15.35
CA MET A 169 6.97 7.11 -14.74
C MET A 169 6.49 7.07 -13.26
N LEU A 170 5.53 6.20 -12.94
CA LEU A 170 5.01 6.05 -11.58
C LEU A 170 5.92 5.17 -10.72
N SER A 171 6.50 4.11 -11.30
CA SER A 171 7.41 3.21 -10.60
C SER A 171 8.70 3.93 -10.17
N GLU A 172 9.21 4.85 -11.00
CA GLU A 172 10.36 5.71 -10.67
C GLU A 172 10.09 6.61 -9.47
N GLN A 173 8.88 7.13 -9.32
CA GLN A 173 8.53 7.93 -8.15
C GLN A 173 8.55 7.10 -6.87
N ILE A 174 8.06 5.86 -6.93
CA ILE A 174 8.11 4.92 -5.79
C ILE A 174 9.56 4.56 -5.46
N GLY A 175 10.37 4.20 -6.47
CA GLY A 175 11.79 3.87 -6.31
C GLY A 175 12.58 5.02 -5.70
N THR A 176 12.37 6.25 -6.20
CA THR A 176 13.01 7.45 -5.66
C THR A 176 12.65 7.67 -4.19
N ALA A 177 11.38 7.53 -3.82
CA ALA A 177 10.94 7.69 -2.44
C ALA A 177 11.55 6.61 -1.52
N ALA A 178 11.62 5.36 -1.99
CA ALA A 178 12.25 4.26 -1.25
C ALA A 178 13.76 4.51 -1.04
N HIS A 179 14.45 4.95 -2.09
CA HIS A 179 15.87 5.32 -2.00
C HIS A 179 16.10 6.43 -0.98
N GLN A 180 15.27 7.48 -0.97
CA GLN A 180 15.36 8.57 0.01
C GLN A 180 15.13 8.12 1.46
N VAL A 181 14.33 7.10 1.69
CA VAL A 181 14.14 6.53 3.03
C VAL A 181 15.39 5.78 3.45
N LEU A 182 15.98 4.95 2.57
CA LEU A 182 17.25 4.26 2.85
C LEU A 182 18.40 5.22 3.11
N GLU A 183 18.54 6.26 2.30
CA GLU A 183 19.58 7.28 2.44
C GLU A 183 19.54 7.99 3.80
N LYS A 184 18.34 8.16 4.36
CA LYS A 184 18.13 8.80 5.66
C LYS A 184 18.08 7.80 6.83
N THR A 185 18.30 6.52 6.57
CA THR A 185 18.33 5.46 7.57
C THR A 185 19.73 5.37 8.20
N PRO A 186 19.84 5.16 9.53
CA PRO A 186 21.14 4.94 10.17
C PRO A 186 21.93 3.82 9.50
N PRO A 187 23.28 3.97 9.36
CA PRO A 187 24.10 3.02 8.58
C PRO A 187 24.00 1.56 9.04
N GLU A 188 23.88 1.33 10.35
CA GLU A 188 23.77 0.00 10.95
C GLU A 188 22.49 -0.69 10.46
N LEU A 189 21.36 0.03 10.50
CA LEU A 189 20.07 -0.48 10.06
C LEU A 189 19.98 -0.61 8.53
N ALA A 190 20.67 0.26 7.78
CA ALA A 190 20.81 0.11 6.33
C ALA A 190 21.59 -1.17 5.98
N GLY A 191 22.63 -1.50 6.76
CA GLY A 191 23.36 -2.76 6.66
C GLY A 191 22.48 -3.99 6.97
N ASP A 192 21.54 -3.85 7.91
CA ASP A 192 20.57 -4.90 8.21
C ASP A 192 19.61 -5.10 7.04
N ILE A 193 19.10 -4.01 6.44
CA ILE A 193 18.20 -4.06 5.29
C ILE A 193 18.90 -4.71 4.07
N TYR A 194 20.20 -4.46 3.89
CA TYR A 194 20.97 -5.13 2.85
C TYR A 194 20.97 -6.66 3.01
N ARG A 195 20.97 -7.18 4.24
CA ARG A 195 20.91 -8.62 4.54
C ARG A 195 19.50 -9.18 4.53
N ASN A 196 18.54 -8.41 5.05
CA ASN A 196 17.16 -8.85 5.27
C ASN A 196 16.27 -8.65 4.04
N GLY A 197 16.69 -7.79 3.12
CA GLY A 197 15.89 -7.37 1.97
C GLY A 197 14.77 -6.37 2.33
N VAL A 198 13.98 -6.06 1.34
CA VAL A 198 12.79 -5.20 1.42
C VAL A 198 11.56 -6.02 1.15
N MET A 199 10.53 -5.86 1.99
CA MET A 199 9.23 -6.52 1.81
C MET A 199 8.24 -5.60 1.11
N LEU A 200 7.62 -6.07 0.03
CA LEU A 200 6.51 -5.39 -0.62
C LEU A 200 5.18 -5.95 -0.14
N THR A 201 4.23 -5.06 0.12
CA THR A 201 2.85 -5.38 0.49
C THR A 201 1.87 -4.49 -0.28
N GLY A 202 0.58 -4.71 -0.08
CA GLY A 202 -0.47 -4.02 -0.81
C GLY A 202 -0.74 -4.59 -2.20
N GLY A 203 -1.87 -4.21 -2.78
CA GLY A 203 -2.28 -4.70 -4.10
C GLY A 203 -1.35 -4.30 -5.24
N GLY A 204 -0.72 -3.12 -5.12
CA GLY A 204 0.24 -2.60 -6.09
C GLY A 204 1.55 -3.38 -6.16
N ALA A 205 1.92 -4.09 -5.09
CA ALA A 205 3.09 -4.97 -5.06
C ALA A 205 3.02 -6.11 -6.10
N GLN A 206 1.83 -6.41 -6.62
CA GLN A 206 1.60 -7.45 -7.62
C GLN A 206 1.82 -6.97 -9.07
N LEU A 207 2.17 -5.70 -9.29
CA LEU A 207 2.48 -5.19 -10.62
C LEU A 207 3.70 -5.93 -11.19
N HIS A 208 3.54 -6.52 -12.38
CA HIS A 208 4.61 -7.29 -13.02
C HIS A 208 5.88 -6.45 -13.18
N GLY A 209 7.03 -7.05 -12.86
CA GLY A 209 8.34 -6.41 -12.98
C GLY A 209 8.68 -5.35 -11.92
N LEU A 210 7.74 -4.97 -11.06
CA LEU A 210 8.00 -3.94 -10.04
C LEU A 210 9.01 -4.40 -8.99
N THR A 211 8.95 -5.66 -8.60
CA THR A 211 9.90 -6.28 -7.65
C THR A 211 11.32 -6.23 -8.20
N GLU A 212 11.50 -6.64 -9.46
CA GLU A 212 12.78 -6.63 -10.18
C GLU A 212 13.30 -5.20 -10.34
N TYR A 213 12.41 -4.26 -10.68
CA TYR A 213 12.76 -2.84 -10.78
C TYR A 213 13.28 -2.28 -9.46
N LEU A 214 12.53 -2.49 -8.37
CA LEU A 214 12.92 -1.98 -7.04
C LEU A 214 14.20 -2.66 -6.53
N ALA A 215 14.40 -3.95 -6.79
CA ALA A 215 15.62 -4.65 -6.43
C ALA A 215 16.85 -4.06 -7.13
N GLN A 216 16.71 -3.72 -8.41
CA GLN A 216 17.78 -3.09 -9.19
C GLN A 216 18.06 -1.66 -8.71
N GLU A 217 17.00 -0.87 -8.43
CA GLU A 217 17.11 0.52 -7.99
C GLU A 217 17.71 0.64 -6.59
N LEU A 218 17.27 -0.18 -5.65
CA LEU A 218 17.69 -0.15 -4.26
C LEU A 218 18.97 -0.99 -3.99
N LYS A 219 19.36 -1.85 -4.94
CA LYS A 219 20.50 -2.79 -4.84
C LYS A 219 20.41 -3.71 -3.62
N VAL A 220 19.22 -4.12 -3.29
CA VAL A 220 18.89 -5.08 -2.22
C VAL A 220 17.87 -6.08 -2.73
N GLU A 221 17.78 -7.23 -2.07
CA GLU A 221 16.72 -8.19 -2.37
C GLU A 221 15.35 -7.57 -2.06
N VAL A 222 14.39 -7.76 -2.95
CA VAL A 222 13.01 -7.30 -2.79
C VAL A 222 12.09 -8.49 -2.96
N THR A 223 11.22 -8.71 -2.00
CA THR A 223 10.27 -9.83 -2.00
C THR A 223 8.85 -9.34 -1.79
N VAL A 224 7.87 -10.05 -2.35
CA VAL A 224 6.46 -9.77 -2.14
C VAL A 224 5.93 -10.66 -1.05
N SER A 225 5.15 -10.11 -0.13
CA SER A 225 4.45 -10.89 0.91
C SER A 225 3.58 -11.99 0.28
N PRO A 226 3.44 -13.15 0.92
CA PRO A 226 2.58 -14.23 0.42
C PRO A 226 1.11 -13.83 0.22
N ASP A 227 0.59 -12.92 1.02
CA ASP A 227 -0.76 -12.36 0.88
C ASP A 227 -0.72 -10.82 0.96
N PRO A 228 -0.21 -10.15 -0.10
CA PRO A 228 0.09 -8.73 -0.04
C PRO A 228 -1.17 -7.85 0.13
N VAL A 229 -2.30 -8.31 -0.36
CA VAL A 229 -3.57 -7.55 -0.30
C VAL A 229 -4.14 -7.51 1.12
N ASN A 230 -3.97 -8.57 1.90
CA ASN A 230 -4.56 -8.70 3.22
C ASN A 230 -3.59 -8.40 4.37
N CYS A 231 -2.30 -8.16 4.09
CA CYS A 231 -1.26 -7.91 5.10
C CYS A 231 -1.70 -6.87 6.15
N VAL A 232 -2.13 -5.71 5.71
CA VAL A 232 -2.54 -4.62 6.61
C VAL A 232 -3.70 -5.04 7.51
N ALA A 233 -4.70 -5.72 6.96
CA ALA A 233 -5.86 -6.19 7.72
C ALA A 233 -5.46 -7.25 8.75
N LEU A 234 -4.62 -8.21 8.35
CA LEU A 234 -4.10 -9.27 9.24
C LEU A 234 -3.25 -8.67 10.36
N GLY A 235 -2.31 -7.79 10.03
CA GLY A 235 -1.45 -7.14 11.01
C GLY A 235 -2.21 -6.22 11.96
N THR A 236 -3.25 -5.53 11.46
CA THR A 236 -4.16 -4.77 12.32
C THR A 236 -4.85 -5.67 13.35
N ALA A 237 -5.30 -6.84 12.96
CA ALA A 237 -5.89 -7.80 13.89
C ALA A 237 -4.85 -8.33 14.90
N MET A 238 -3.64 -8.64 14.44
CA MET A 238 -2.54 -9.13 15.28
C MET A 238 -2.07 -8.08 16.31
N SER A 239 -2.14 -6.80 16.00
CA SER A 239 -1.69 -5.70 16.87
C SER A 239 -2.37 -5.67 18.23
N LEU A 240 -3.62 -6.12 18.33
CA LEU A 240 -4.34 -6.21 19.60
C LEU A 240 -3.72 -7.23 20.59
N GLY A 241 -2.93 -8.18 20.10
CA GLY A 241 -2.24 -9.18 20.93
C GLY A 241 -0.81 -8.81 21.31
N ILE A 242 -0.18 -7.87 20.58
CA ILE A 242 1.23 -7.53 20.77
C ILE A 242 1.46 -6.03 21.02
N GLY A 243 0.39 -5.24 21.17
CA GLY A 243 0.48 -3.79 21.33
C GLY A 243 1.44 -3.33 22.42
N ASP A 244 1.54 -4.07 23.51
CA ASP A 244 2.46 -3.78 24.62
C ASP A 244 3.96 -3.94 24.25
N LYS A 245 4.28 -4.56 23.11
CA LYS A 245 5.64 -4.74 22.58
C LYS A 245 5.99 -3.73 21.49
N LEU A 246 5.06 -2.88 21.12
CA LEU A 246 5.26 -1.86 20.10
C LEU A 246 5.63 -0.53 20.76
N GLU A 247 6.81 -0.02 20.42
CA GLU A 247 7.34 1.24 20.96
C GLU A 247 6.62 2.47 20.36
N THR A 248 6.27 2.41 19.08
CA THR A 248 5.56 3.49 18.39
C THR A 248 4.56 2.94 17.37
N GLY A 249 3.64 3.81 16.91
CA GLY A 249 2.69 3.48 15.84
C GLY A 249 1.55 2.55 16.24
N PHE A 250 1.39 2.28 17.54
CA PHE A 250 0.20 1.68 18.14
C PHE A 250 -0.24 2.49 19.35
N THR A 251 -1.45 3.01 19.32
CA THR A 251 -1.91 3.96 20.34
C THR A 251 -3.33 3.63 20.79
N ASP A 252 -3.54 3.61 22.12
CA ASP A 252 -4.90 3.63 22.68
C ASP A 252 -5.48 5.04 22.52
N ALA A 253 -6.31 5.21 21.51
CA ALA A 253 -6.99 6.45 21.17
C ALA A 253 -8.41 6.52 21.77
N THR A 254 -8.74 5.65 22.73
CA THR A 254 -10.05 5.64 23.38
C THR A 254 -10.32 6.99 24.05
N PRO A 255 -11.41 7.69 23.72
CA PRO A 255 -11.75 8.94 24.36
C PRO A 255 -11.91 8.74 25.89
N ARG A 256 -11.10 9.45 26.67
CA ARG A 256 -11.26 9.46 28.14
C ARG A 256 -12.52 10.24 28.46
N ILE A 257 -13.56 9.55 28.88
CA ILE A 257 -14.75 10.23 29.44
C ILE A 257 -14.24 10.98 30.67
N GLY A 258 -14.12 12.31 30.54
CA GLY A 258 -13.72 13.16 31.64
C GLY A 258 -14.63 12.89 32.82
N ARG A 259 -14.08 12.54 33.97
CA ARG A 259 -14.80 12.67 35.23
C ARG A 259 -15.07 14.17 35.37
N ARG A 260 -16.32 14.58 35.11
CA ARG A 260 -16.83 15.85 35.56
C ARG A 260 -17.02 15.79 37.07
#